data_3664bc89879e6a2754967f43f1ad5a36
#
_entry.id   3664bc89879e6a2754967f43f1ad5a36
#
_cell.length_a   1.000
_cell.length_b   1.000
_cell.length_c   1.000
_cell.angle_alpha   90.00
_cell.angle_beta   90.00
_cell.angle_gamma   90.00
#
_symmetry.space_group_name_H-M   'P 1'
#
loop_
_entity.id
_entity.type
_entity.pdbx_description
1 polymer ?
#
loop_
_entity_poly.entity_id
_entity_poly.type
_entity_poly.pdbx_seq_one_letter_code
_entity_poly.pdbx_strand_id
1 'polypeptide(L)'
;IIFSGYGLNTEDETKAAFEHSGASVDIIHLNDIIAKPTVLKKTQVVVFPGGFSYGDHTGAGKAYGNRVRQHLGKAIEEFLARDTLMIGICNGFQIITSVGILPGALVANDIPRYHTRWVDLEVQKESPWLKGIKTLSLPIAHGEGKYYAPPSTFAILSKGSLLAPRL
;
A
#
# COMPACT_ATOMS: atom_id res chain seq x y z
N ILE A 1 -0.33 -12.14 -5.36
CA ILE A 1 -1.19 -11.42 -6.33
C ILE A 1 -0.86 -9.94 -6.28
N ILE A 2 -0.69 -9.35 -7.46
CA ILE A 2 -0.57 -7.90 -7.66
C ILE A 2 -1.89 -7.40 -8.23
N PHE A 3 -2.50 -6.43 -7.56
CA PHE A 3 -3.70 -5.75 -8.05
C PHE A 3 -3.36 -4.86 -9.24
N SER A 4 -4.22 -4.78 -10.23
CA SER A 4 -4.05 -3.94 -11.40
C SER A 4 -5.32 -3.23 -11.84
N GLY A 5 -5.17 -2.35 -12.83
CA GLY A 5 -6.25 -1.66 -13.49
C GLY A 5 -6.53 -0.27 -12.95
N TYR A 6 -7.32 0.48 -13.72
CA TYR A 6 -7.81 1.83 -13.40
C TYR A 6 -6.72 2.88 -13.15
N GLY A 7 -5.53 2.72 -13.73
CA GLY A 7 -4.42 3.66 -13.60
C GLY A 7 -3.41 3.29 -12.51
N LEU A 8 -3.50 2.07 -11.93
CA LEU A 8 -2.34 1.46 -11.31
C LEU A 8 -1.27 1.23 -12.37
N ASN A 9 -0.02 1.29 -11.97
CA ASN A 9 1.14 1.14 -12.84
C ASN A 9 2.27 0.47 -12.04
N THR A 10 3.34 0.06 -12.73
CA THR A 10 4.47 -0.66 -12.14
C THR A 10 4.16 -2.10 -11.72
N GLU A 11 3.11 -2.71 -12.27
CA GLU A 11 2.77 -4.10 -12.01
C GLU A 11 3.86 -5.05 -12.48
N ASP A 12 4.40 -4.82 -13.69
CA ASP A 12 5.41 -5.70 -14.29
C ASP A 12 6.75 -5.61 -13.54
N GLU A 13 7.19 -4.40 -13.16
CA GLU A 13 8.39 -4.21 -12.36
C GLU A 13 8.24 -4.84 -10.97
N THR A 14 7.06 -4.69 -10.38
CA THR A 14 6.74 -5.31 -9.09
C THR A 14 6.74 -6.83 -9.20
N LYS A 15 6.14 -7.38 -10.26
CA LYS A 15 6.17 -8.80 -10.56
C LYS A 15 7.60 -9.31 -10.70
N ALA A 16 8.40 -8.64 -11.52
CA ALA A 16 9.80 -9.02 -11.73
C ALA A 16 10.60 -9.08 -10.42
N ALA A 17 10.38 -8.10 -9.51
CA ALA A 17 11.05 -8.07 -8.21
C ALA A 17 10.67 -9.26 -7.32
N PHE A 18 9.38 -9.61 -7.26
CA PHE A 18 8.91 -10.76 -6.50
C PHE A 18 9.36 -12.09 -7.10
N GLU A 19 9.31 -12.22 -8.42
CA GLU A 19 9.78 -13.44 -9.12
C GLU A 19 11.30 -13.63 -8.95
N HIS A 20 12.07 -12.54 -8.99
CA HIS A 20 13.50 -12.59 -8.68
C HIS A 20 13.78 -13.09 -7.25
N SER A 21 12.85 -12.85 -6.33
CA SER A 21 12.90 -13.34 -4.95
C SER A 21 12.34 -14.76 -4.80
N GLY A 22 11.96 -15.44 -5.89
CA GLY A 22 11.46 -16.81 -5.91
C GLY A 22 9.95 -16.96 -5.71
N ALA A 23 9.18 -15.89 -5.77
CA ALA A 23 7.73 -15.94 -5.66
C ALA A 23 7.07 -16.33 -7.00
N SER A 24 5.91 -16.99 -6.94
CA SER A 24 5.00 -17.12 -8.08
C SER A 24 4.00 -15.96 -8.08
N VAL A 25 3.89 -15.22 -9.17
CA VAL A 25 3.19 -13.94 -9.20
C VAL A 25 2.15 -13.87 -10.32
N ASP A 26 0.91 -13.57 -9.92
CA ASP A 26 -0.18 -13.22 -10.82
C ASP A 26 -0.51 -11.73 -10.72
N ILE A 27 -0.59 -11.05 -11.86
CA ILE A 27 -1.18 -9.71 -11.98
C ILE A 27 -2.65 -9.90 -12.32
N ILE A 28 -3.55 -9.40 -11.47
CA ILE A 28 -4.99 -9.61 -11.67
C ILE A 28 -5.71 -8.26 -11.59
N HIS A 29 -6.50 -7.99 -12.62
CA HIS A 29 -7.32 -6.79 -12.67
C HIS A 29 -8.36 -6.77 -11.55
N LEU A 30 -8.62 -5.59 -10.96
CA LEU A 30 -9.56 -5.44 -9.84
C LEU A 30 -10.94 -6.06 -10.12
N ASN A 31 -11.47 -5.92 -11.34
CA ASN A 31 -12.76 -6.49 -11.69
C ASN A 31 -12.77 -8.02 -11.63
N ASP A 32 -11.67 -8.67 -12.01
CA ASP A 32 -11.56 -10.12 -11.99
C ASP A 32 -11.47 -10.65 -10.57
N ILE A 33 -10.77 -9.91 -9.69
CA ILE A 33 -10.73 -10.21 -8.25
C ILE A 33 -12.13 -10.03 -7.64
N ILE A 34 -12.85 -8.97 -8.01
CA ILE A 34 -14.22 -8.73 -7.55
C ILE A 34 -15.14 -9.87 -8.02
N ALA A 35 -15.01 -10.29 -9.28
CA ALA A 35 -15.81 -11.39 -9.83
C ALA A 35 -15.51 -12.75 -9.16
N LYS A 36 -14.25 -12.94 -8.70
CA LYS A 36 -13.82 -14.19 -8.06
C LYS A 36 -12.94 -13.93 -6.82
N PRO A 37 -13.51 -13.43 -5.71
CA PRO A 37 -12.72 -13.09 -4.50
C PRO A 37 -12.00 -14.28 -3.87
N THR A 38 -12.42 -15.49 -4.21
CA THR A 38 -11.82 -16.74 -3.71
C THR A 38 -10.36 -16.93 -4.10
N VAL A 39 -9.84 -16.17 -5.08
CA VAL A 39 -8.41 -16.18 -5.43
C VAL A 39 -7.55 -15.77 -4.23
N LEU A 40 -8.05 -14.86 -3.39
CA LEU A 40 -7.35 -14.39 -2.19
C LEU A 40 -7.17 -15.49 -1.12
N LYS A 41 -8.00 -16.53 -1.13
CA LYS A 41 -7.91 -17.65 -0.14
C LYS A 41 -6.62 -18.45 -0.25
N LYS A 42 -6.02 -18.50 -1.45
CA LYS A 42 -4.76 -19.24 -1.72
C LYS A 42 -3.55 -18.32 -1.80
N THR A 43 -3.74 -17.03 -1.66
CA THR A 43 -2.70 -16.01 -1.77
C THR A 43 -2.00 -15.82 -0.43
N GLN A 44 -0.67 -15.73 -0.45
CA GLN A 44 0.16 -15.42 0.72
C GLN A 44 0.49 -13.93 0.79
N VAL A 45 0.69 -13.30 -0.36
CA VAL A 45 1.08 -11.89 -0.46
C VAL A 45 0.16 -11.15 -1.40
N VAL A 46 -0.39 -10.03 -0.94
CA VAL A 46 -1.16 -9.08 -1.76
C VAL A 46 -0.37 -7.79 -1.91
N VAL A 47 -0.28 -7.30 -3.14
CA VAL A 47 0.42 -6.07 -3.48
C VAL A 47 -0.52 -5.09 -4.16
N PHE A 48 -0.58 -3.87 -3.65
CA PHE A 48 -1.13 -2.71 -4.34
C PHE A 48 0.06 -1.90 -4.87
N PRO A 49 0.31 -1.88 -6.19
CA PRO A 49 1.46 -1.20 -6.77
C PRO A 49 1.26 0.32 -6.84
N GLY A 50 2.23 1.01 -7.39
CA GLY A 50 2.18 2.44 -7.65
C GLY A 50 1.22 2.82 -8.77
N GLY A 51 1.21 4.10 -9.12
CA GLY A 51 0.40 4.64 -10.20
C GLY A 51 -0.42 5.86 -9.79
N PHE A 52 -1.49 6.13 -10.54
CA PHE A 52 -2.42 7.24 -10.32
C PHE A 52 -3.85 6.74 -10.57
N SER A 53 -4.32 5.84 -9.71
CA SER A 53 -5.62 5.20 -9.90
C SER A 53 -6.77 6.21 -9.94
N TYR A 54 -7.54 6.19 -11.02
CA TYR A 54 -8.63 7.13 -11.32
C TYR A 54 -8.20 8.60 -11.41
N GLY A 55 -6.89 8.89 -11.53
CA GLY A 55 -6.33 10.23 -11.43
C GLY A 55 -6.38 10.78 -10.00
N ASP A 56 -5.53 11.76 -9.68
CA ASP A 56 -5.41 12.30 -8.31
C ASP A 56 -6.44 13.40 -7.99
N HIS A 57 -7.16 13.93 -8.96
CA HIS A 57 -8.13 15.02 -8.75
C HIS A 57 -9.40 14.60 -7.98
N THR A 58 -9.64 13.33 -7.79
CA THR A 58 -10.72 12.80 -6.93
C THR A 58 -10.23 12.35 -5.56
N GLY A 59 -8.96 12.64 -5.24
CA GLY A 59 -8.23 12.16 -4.05
C GLY A 59 -7.46 10.87 -4.35
N ALA A 60 -6.16 10.93 -4.16
CA ALA A 60 -5.23 9.87 -4.50
C ALA A 60 -5.60 8.53 -3.84
N GLY A 61 -5.83 7.51 -4.64
CA GLY A 61 -6.21 6.16 -4.20
C GLY A 61 -7.64 6.01 -3.67
N LYS A 62 -8.42 7.08 -3.47
CA LYS A 62 -9.74 7.01 -2.82
C LYS A 62 -10.77 6.25 -3.64
N ALA A 63 -10.88 6.51 -4.94
CA ALA A 63 -11.87 5.84 -5.79
C ALA A 63 -11.59 4.34 -5.89
N TYR A 64 -10.33 3.96 -6.08
CA TYR A 64 -9.92 2.56 -6.09
C TYR A 64 -10.17 1.89 -4.72
N GLY A 65 -9.77 2.53 -3.64
CA GLY A 65 -9.98 2.05 -2.28
C GLY A 65 -11.47 1.87 -1.95
N ASN A 66 -12.35 2.79 -2.38
CA ASN A 66 -13.80 2.63 -2.21
C ASN A 66 -14.33 1.38 -2.91
N ARG A 67 -13.88 1.08 -4.14
CA ARG A 67 -14.26 -0.15 -4.82
C ARG A 67 -13.76 -1.40 -4.10
N VAL A 68 -12.51 -1.40 -3.65
CA VAL A 68 -11.95 -2.50 -2.84
C VAL A 68 -12.79 -2.70 -1.58
N ARG A 69 -13.07 -1.64 -0.83
CA ARG A 69 -13.86 -1.72 0.41
C ARG A 69 -15.27 -2.24 0.17
N GLN A 70 -15.97 -1.75 -0.86
CA GLN A 70 -17.34 -2.12 -1.15
C GLN A 70 -17.48 -3.59 -1.61
N HIS A 71 -16.54 -4.07 -2.42
CA HIS A 71 -16.68 -5.37 -3.06
C HIS A 71 -15.81 -6.46 -2.46
N LEU A 72 -14.70 -6.10 -1.83
CA LEU A 72 -13.70 -7.04 -1.32
C LEU A 72 -13.46 -6.93 0.19
N GLY A 73 -14.16 -6.03 0.92
CA GLY A 73 -13.91 -5.77 2.33
C GLY A 73 -13.81 -7.06 3.15
N LYS A 74 -14.83 -7.91 3.08
CA LYS A 74 -14.83 -9.21 3.79
C LYS A 74 -13.68 -10.14 3.34
N ALA A 75 -13.40 -10.21 2.05
CA ALA A 75 -12.33 -11.07 1.54
C ALA A 75 -10.94 -10.58 1.98
N ILE A 76 -10.75 -9.27 2.08
CA ILE A 76 -9.54 -8.65 2.63
C ILE A 76 -9.42 -8.90 4.14
N GLU A 77 -10.50 -8.76 4.89
CA GLU A 77 -10.52 -9.11 6.33
C GLU A 77 -10.13 -10.57 6.56
N GLU A 78 -10.74 -11.50 5.82
CA GLU A 78 -10.41 -12.93 5.85
C GLU A 78 -8.95 -13.19 5.43
N PHE A 79 -8.41 -12.43 4.48
CA PHE A 79 -7.01 -12.50 4.07
C PHE A 79 -6.08 -12.05 5.19
N LEU A 80 -6.33 -10.90 5.81
CA LEU A 80 -5.50 -10.32 6.87
C LEU A 80 -5.57 -11.10 8.20
N ALA A 81 -6.64 -11.87 8.43
CA ALA A 81 -6.78 -12.72 9.60
C ALA A 81 -5.89 -13.98 9.57
N ARG A 82 -5.25 -14.25 8.45
CA ARG A 82 -4.33 -15.39 8.27
C ARG A 82 -2.88 -14.93 8.41
N ASP A 83 -1.95 -15.88 8.40
CA ASP A 83 -0.51 -15.61 8.26
C ASP A 83 -0.18 -15.23 6.80
N THR A 84 -0.46 -13.98 6.46
CA THR A 84 -0.32 -13.42 5.11
C THR A 84 0.26 -12.02 5.18
N LEU A 85 0.77 -11.52 4.07
CA LEU A 85 1.41 -10.22 3.99
C LEU A 85 0.71 -9.33 2.96
N MET A 86 0.65 -8.04 3.25
CA MET A 86 0.16 -7.02 2.33
C MET A 86 1.16 -5.87 2.24
N ILE A 87 1.38 -5.35 1.04
CA ILE A 87 2.17 -4.16 0.81
C ILE A 87 1.45 -3.19 -0.12
N GLY A 88 1.53 -1.90 0.19
CA GLY A 88 1.09 -0.82 -0.69
C GLY A 88 2.26 0.09 -1.01
N ILE A 89 2.53 0.30 -2.30
CA ILE A 89 3.63 1.11 -2.79
C ILE A 89 3.06 2.39 -3.41
N CYS A 90 3.48 3.57 -2.96
CA CYS A 90 3.06 4.87 -3.50
C CYS A 90 1.51 4.99 -3.55
N ASN A 91 0.89 4.98 -4.72
CA ASN A 91 -0.58 4.98 -4.86
C ASN A 91 -1.24 3.79 -4.15
N GLY A 92 -0.59 2.63 -4.14
CA GLY A 92 -1.05 1.46 -3.37
C GLY A 92 -1.12 1.73 -1.86
N PHE A 93 -0.16 2.48 -1.30
CA PHE A 93 -0.21 2.90 0.10
C PHE A 93 -1.39 3.85 0.36
N GLN A 94 -1.67 4.76 -0.56
CA GLN A 94 -2.85 5.64 -0.50
C GLN A 94 -4.16 4.82 -0.54
N ILE A 95 -4.22 3.78 -1.37
CA ILE A 95 -5.37 2.86 -1.46
C ILE A 95 -5.60 2.14 -0.14
N ILE A 96 -4.62 1.43 0.39
CA ILE A 96 -4.80 0.63 1.62
C ILE A 96 -5.08 1.49 2.86
N THR A 97 -4.60 2.74 2.89
CA THR A 97 -4.95 3.72 3.92
C THR A 97 -6.40 4.19 3.73
N SER A 98 -6.84 4.47 2.51
CA SER A 98 -8.22 4.91 2.23
C SER A 98 -9.26 3.82 2.48
N VAL A 99 -8.90 2.55 2.32
CA VAL A 99 -9.74 1.39 2.68
C VAL A 99 -9.91 1.27 4.19
N GLY A 100 -8.95 1.76 4.97
CA GLY A 100 -8.92 1.63 6.43
C GLY A 100 -8.15 0.41 6.93
N ILE A 101 -7.41 -0.27 6.06
CA ILE A 101 -6.49 -1.36 6.44
C ILE A 101 -5.36 -0.80 7.31
N LEU A 102 -4.82 0.33 6.92
CA LEU A 102 -3.90 1.10 7.75
C LEU A 102 -4.69 2.25 8.42
N PRO A 103 -4.52 2.44 9.73
CA PRO A 103 -5.18 3.54 10.43
C PRO A 103 -4.59 4.90 10.01
N GLY A 104 -5.40 5.95 10.07
CA GLY A 104 -5.00 7.30 9.67
C GLY A 104 -5.48 7.68 8.27
N ALA A 105 -4.93 8.74 7.72
CA ALA A 105 -5.27 9.26 6.40
C ALA A 105 -4.04 9.88 5.73
N LEU A 106 -4.05 9.88 4.41
CA LEU A 106 -3.13 10.67 3.61
C LEU A 106 -3.85 11.94 3.13
N VAL A 107 -3.19 13.06 3.34
CA VAL A 107 -3.72 14.39 2.99
C VAL A 107 -2.72 15.13 2.11
N ALA A 108 -3.16 16.24 1.53
CA ALA A 108 -2.32 17.11 0.72
C ALA A 108 -1.06 17.56 1.49
N ASN A 109 0.02 17.72 0.76
CA ASN A 109 1.26 18.25 1.30
C ASN A 109 1.05 19.66 1.89
N ASP A 110 1.83 20.04 2.89
CA ASP A 110 1.75 21.38 3.51
C ASP A 110 2.01 22.50 2.50
N ILE A 111 2.93 22.26 1.58
CA ILE A 111 3.09 23.10 0.40
C ILE A 111 2.30 22.43 -0.73
N PRO A 112 1.30 23.08 -1.35
CA PRO A 112 0.43 22.49 -2.35
C PRO A 112 1.15 22.29 -3.70
N ARG A 113 2.17 21.47 -3.68
CA ARG A 113 2.99 21.05 -4.84
C ARG A 113 3.19 19.57 -4.81
N TYR A 114 3.41 19.00 -5.97
CA TYR A 114 3.94 17.66 -6.11
C TYR A 114 5.41 17.66 -5.65
N HIS A 115 5.73 16.77 -4.69
CA HIS A 115 7.08 16.64 -4.17
C HIS A 115 7.76 15.43 -4.76
N THR A 116 8.94 15.63 -5.32
CA THR A 116 9.81 14.57 -5.86
C THR A 116 11.20 14.77 -5.28
N ARG A 117 11.67 13.82 -4.49
CA ARG A 117 13.04 13.83 -3.95
C ARG A 117 13.42 12.45 -3.40
N TRP A 118 14.70 12.23 -3.18
CA TRP A 118 15.18 11.11 -2.38
C TRP A 118 15.06 11.43 -0.90
N VAL A 119 14.74 10.42 -0.11
CA VAL A 119 14.68 10.49 1.35
C VAL A 119 15.40 9.29 1.95
N ASP A 120 16.13 9.55 3.03
CA ASP A 120 16.77 8.50 3.80
C ASP A 120 15.89 8.14 4.98
N LEU A 121 15.65 6.86 5.14
CA LEU A 121 14.74 6.29 6.11
C LEU A 121 15.50 5.38 7.06
N GLU A 122 15.28 5.56 8.36
CA GLU A 122 15.81 4.68 9.40
C GLU A 122 14.75 3.68 9.84
N VAL A 123 15.05 2.39 9.77
CA VAL A 123 14.14 1.33 10.20
C VAL A 123 14.10 1.28 11.73
N GLN A 124 13.00 1.67 12.32
CA GLN A 124 12.83 1.70 13.78
C GLN A 124 12.59 0.32 14.38
N LYS A 125 12.04 -0.61 13.63
CA LYS A 125 11.81 -2.00 14.03
C LYS A 125 11.77 -2.93 12.84
N GLU A 126 12.27 -4.14 13.04
CA GLU A 126 12.19 -5.19 12.05
C GLU A 126 10.74 -5.63 11.78
N SER A 127 10.48 -5.90 10.52
CA SER A 127 9.25 -6.52 10.03
C SER A 127 9.63 -7.55 8.98
N PRO A 128 8.70 -8.43 8.55
CA PRO A 128 8.96 -9.35 7.45
C PRO A 128 9.48 -8.65 6.19
N TRP A 129 9.06 -7.40 5.95
CA TRP A 129 9.48 -6.58 4.80
C TRP A 129 10.86 -5.94 4.95
N LEU A 130 11.32 -5.72 6.19
CA LEU A 130 12.49 -4.91 6.50
C LEU A 130 13.55 -5.69 7.29
N LYS A 131 13.46 -7.02 7.29
CA LYS A 131 14.38 -7.87 8.04
C LYS A 131 15.83 -7.66 7.60
N GLY A 132 16.69 -7.32 8.56
CA GLY A 132 18.11 -7.07 8.32
C GLY A 132 18.43 -5.72 7.67
N ILE A 133 17.43 -4.88 7.40
CA ILE A 133 17.61 -3.55 6.83
C ILE A 133 17.59 -2.52 7.97
N LYS A 134 18.61 -1.68 8.05
CA LYS A 134 18.71 -0.59 9.04
C LYS A 134 18.32 0.77 8.46
N THR A 135 18.70 1.00 7.23
CA THR A 135 18.46 2.26 6.53
C THR A 135 18.02 1.98 5.10
N LEU A 136 17.18 2.84 4.54
CA LEU A 136 16.72 2.80 3.17
C LEU A 136 16.82 4.20 2.58
N SER A 137 17.32 4.31 1.36
CA SER A 137 17.20 5.53 0.57
C SER A 137 16.18 5.29 -0.54
N LEU A 138 15.09 6.02 -0.52
CA LEU A 138 13.95 5.83 -1.42
C LEU A 138 13.53 7.14 -2.08
N PRO A 139 13.10 7.11 -3.36
CA PRO A 139 12.46 8.25 -3.97
C PRO A 139 11.03 8.39 -3.46
N ILE A 140 10.63 9.60 -3.12
CA ILE A 140 9.21 9.96 -2.92
C ILE A 140 8.73 10.81 -4.10
N ALA A 141 7.46 10.61 -4.47
CA ALA A 141 6.81 11.37 -5.54
C ALA A 141 5.31 11.43 -5.25
N HIS A 142 4.81 12.55 -4.70
CA HIS A 142 3.42 12.65 -4.27
C HIS A 142 2.90 14.09 -4.16
N GLY A 143 1.61 14.28 -4.42
CA GLY A 143 0.84 15.47 -4.08
C GLY A 143 0.07 15.32 -2.76
N GLU A 144 -0.37 14.10 -2.45
CA GLU A 144 -1.04 13.69 -1.21
C GLU A 144 -0.21 12.62 -0.50
N GLY A 145 0.85 13.01 0.19
CA GLY A 145 1.77 12.10 0.89
C GLY A 145 1.95 12.41 2.38
N LYS A 146 1.27 13.45 2.90
CA LYS A 146 1.30 13.78 4.31
C LYS A 146 0.40 12.82 5.08
N TYR A 147 1.01 11.98 5.92
CA TYR A 147 0.26 11.09 6.80
C TYR A 147 -0.28 11.85 8.01
N TYR A 148 -1.57 11.67 8.29
CA TYR A 148 -2.27 12.23 9.45
C TYR A 148 -2.93 11.11 10.25
N ALA A 149 -2.76 11.16 11.56
CA ALA A 149 -3.50 10.32 12.49
C ALA A 149 -3.77 11.09 13.79
N PRO A 150 -4.92 10.85 14.47
CA PRO A 150 -5.17 11.39 15.80
C PRO A 150 -4.06 10.96 16.79
N PRO A 151 -3.75 11.77 17.83
CA PRO A 151 -2.70 11.44 18.79
C PRO A 151 -2.81 10.04 19.42
N SER A 152 -4.02 9.57 19.70
CA SER A 152 -4.29 8.23 20.22
C SER A 152 -3.88 7.14 19.24
N THR A 153 -4.22 7.30 17.96
CA THR A 153 -3.83 6.38 16.88
C THR A 153 -2.31 6.39 16.70
N PHE A 154 -1.71 7.58 16.69
CA PHE A 154 -0.27 7.73 16.57
C PHE A 154 0.49 7.04 17.71
N ALA A 155 -0.01 7.12 18.95
CA ALA A 155 0.56 6.42 20.10
C ALA A 155 0.48 4.88 19.95
N ILE A 156 -0.60 4.36 19.38
CA ILE A 156 -0.75 2.91 19.09
C ILE A 156 0.25 2.49 18.01
N LEU A 157 0.36 3.25 16.94
CA LEU A 157 1.29 2.98 15.84
C LEU A 157 2.75 2.99 16.33
N SER A 158 3.11 3.96 17.18
CA SER A 158 4.45 4.07 17.75
C SER A 158 4.78 2.89 18.67
N LYS A 159 3.83 2.48 19.53
CA LYS A 159 4.01 1.33 20.42
C LYS A 159 4.02 0.01 19.69
N GLY A 160 3.16 -0.14 18.68
CA GLY A 160 3.05 -1.33 17.85
C GLY A 160 4.17 -1.48 16.81
N SER A 161 5.07 -0.50 16.72
CA SER A 161 6.14 -0.42 15.71
C SER A 161 5.62 -0.42 14.27
N LEU A 162 4.46 0.17 14.09
CA LEU A 162 3.83 0.35 12.78
C LEU A 162 4.28 1.65 12.10
N LEU A 163 5.10 2.45 12.76
CA LEU A 163 5.77 3.61 12.17
C LEU A 163 7.17 3.19 11.75
N ALA A 164 7.39 3.21 10.48
CA ALA A 164 8.71 3.38 9.87
C ALA A 164 8.72 4.80 9.31
N PRO A 165 9.73 5.34 9.08
CA PRO A 165 10.92 5.93 9.61
C PRO A 165 10.75 7.42 9.93
N ARG A 166 11.63 7.96 10.72
CA ARG A 166 11.78 9.41 10.82
C ARG A 166 12.60 9.90 9.61
N LEU A 167 12.10 10.94 8.96
CA LEU A 167 12.88 11.76 8.03
C LEU A 167 14.00 12.47 8.78
#